data_ce343371147933aec4b37882f16a55af
#
_entry.id   ce343371147933aec4b37882f16a55af
#
_cell.length_a   1.000
_cell.length_b   1.000
_cell.length_c   1.000
_cell.angle_alpha   90.00
_cell.angle_beta   90.00
_cell.angle_gamma   90.00
#
_symmetry.space_group_name_H-M   'P 1'
#
loop_
_entity.id
_entity.type
_entity.pdbx_description
1 polymer ?
#
loop_
_entity_poly.entity_id
_entity_poly.type
_entity_poly.pdbx_seq_one_letter_code
_entity_poly.pdbx_strand_id
1 'polypeptide(L)'
;MSVLTFDKKELGNLEYSLQREMLATDRRGGYMSTTIVCCNTRKYHGLMVAPIDDSDRAYVLLSSVDETVVHDGQSFNLALHRFPGTYEPRGHKYITDFEYTPTPTITYRVGSIVLRKELLWIHNRTQLMIRYTLLEAPSDVRLRLRPFFAFRDKHALTHANMEADGRSRPIPGGVKCRLYSDFPWLYLQTDCRDAEFVPAPDWYYNFEYAREIERGYEGDEDLLTTGYFELSLGRRQSVIFSASVEAIPDPAAIGGMFAAVSYTHLRAHETPEHLVC
;
A
#
# COMPACT_ATOMS: atom_id res chain seq x y z
N MET A 1 15.39 -9.84 -19.99
CA MET A 1 14.78 -8.83 -19.07
C MET A 1 15.78 -8.44 -18.01
N SER A 2 16.00 -7.16 -17.79
CA SER A 2 16.73 -6.71 -16.60
C SER A 2 15.76 -6.71 -15.43
N VAL A 3 15.90 -7.66 -14.52
CA VAL A 3 15.20 -7.66 -13.22
C VAL A 3 15.86 -6.58 -12.38
N LEU A 4 15.07 -5.62 -11.88
CA LEU A 4 15.58 -4.66 -10.91
C LEU A 4 15.46 -5.27 -9.52
N THR A 5 16.60 -5.52 -8.88
CA THR A 5 16.67 -6.12 -7.55
C THR A 5 17.52 -5.27 -6.62
N PHE A 6 17.16 -5.24 -5.35
CA PHE A 6 17.96 -4.68 -4.27
C PHE A 6 18.04 -5.71 -3.14
N ASP A 7 19.24 -5.91 -2.63
CA ASP A 7 19.48 -6.83 -1.55
C ASP A 7 19.37 -6.18 -0.17
N LYS A 8 19.48 -7.00 0.89
CA LYS A 8 19.39 -6.51 2.28
C LYS A 8 20.42 -5.44 2.62
N LYS A 9 21.61 -5.47 2.00
CA LYS A 9 22.69 -4.50 2.27
C LYS A 9 22.31 -3.12 1.73
N GLU A 10 21.76 -3.07 0.53
CA GLU A 10 21.28 -1.86 -0.11
C GLU A 10 20.05 -1.30 0.63
N LEU A 11 19.06 -2.17 0.92
CA LEU A 11 17.80 -1.80 1.58
C LEU A 11 17.99 -1.40 3.05
N GLY A 12 19.02 -1.91 3.70
CA GLY A 12 19.41 -1.51 5.05
C GLY A 12 20.01 -0.10 5.14
N ASN A 13 20.50 0.44 4.03
CA ASN A 13 20.91 1.83 3.91
C ASN A 13 19.67 2.70 3.63
N LEU A 14 19.14 3.31 4.70
CA LEU A 14 17.89 4.06 4.61
C LEU A 14 17.98 5.25 3.65
N GLU A 15 19.08 6.02 3.69
CA GLU A 15 19.29 7.16 2.79
C GLU A 15 19.28 6.71 1.31
N TYR A 16 19.98 5.63 1.01
CA TYR A 16 20.00 5.03 -0.32
C TYR A 16 18.60 4.60 -0.76
N SER A 17 17.85 3.93 0.10
CA SER A 17 16.53 3.37 -0.20
C SER A 17 15.46 4.46 -0.38
N LEU A 18 15.52 5.54 0.40
CA LEU A 18 14.60 6.67 0.30
C LEU A 18 14.78 7.50 -0.98
N GLN A 19 15.89 7.33 -1.69
CA GLN A 19 16.14 7.98 -2.98
C GLN A 19 15.60 7.19 -4.17
N ARG A 20 15.12 5.96 -3.96
CA ARG A 20 14.60 5.07 -4.99
C ARG A 20 13.11 4.93 -4.87
N GLU A 21 12.44 5.31 -5.92
CA GLU A 21 10.97 5.37 -5.97
C GLU A 21 10.45 4.30 -6.95
N MET A 22 9.31 3.73 -6.63
CA MET A 22 8.55 2.87 -7.51
C MET A 22 7.27 3.56 -7.95
N LEU A 23 6.86 3.30 -9.19
CA LEU A 23 5.67 3.86 -9.79
C LEU A 23 4.95 2.78 -10.60
N ALA A 24 3.64 2.66 -10.42
CA ALA A 24 2.76 1.92 -11.31
C ALA A 24 1.54 2.76 -11.66
N THR A 25 1.06 2.66 -12.91
CA THR A 25 -0.04 3.49 -13.43
C THR A 25 -1.15 2.63 -14.01
N ASP A 26 -2.38 3.19 -14.04
CA ASP A 26 -3.55 2.55 -14.65
C ASP A 26 -3.77 2.95 -16.12
N ARG A 27 -2.92 3.80 -16.69
CA ARG A 27 -3.05 4.40 -18.03
C ARG A 27 -4.25 5.34 -18.19
N ARG A 28 -4.90 5.73 -17.08
CA ARG A 28 -6.05 6.65 -17.05
C ARG A 28 -5.80 7.85 -16.12
N GLY A 29 -4.54 8.08 -15.74
CA GLY A 29 -4.14 9.17 -14.84
C GLY A 29 -4.05 8.76 -13.36
N GLY A 30 -4.48 7.55 -13.00
CA GLY A 30 -4.27 6.98 -11.68
C GLY A 30 -2.89 6.32 -11.55
N TYR A 31 -2.33 6.37 -10.34
CA TYR A 31 -1.03 5.76 -10.05
C TYR A 31 -0.88 5.38 -8.57
N MET A 32 0.05 4.49 -8.30
CA MET A 32 0.70 4.35 -6.99
C MET A 32 2.15 4.77 -7.11
N SER A 33 2.67 5.47 -6.13
CA SER A 33 4.08 5.82 -6.01
C SER A 33 4.50 5.88 -4.56
N THR A 34 5.66 5.30 -4.24
CA THR A 34 6.32 5.36 -2.94
C THR A 34 7.78 4.95 -3.12
N THR A 35 8.57 4.93 -2.06
CA THR A 35 9.95 4.41 -2.13
C THR A 35 9.97 2.88 -2.09
N ILE A 36 11.10 2.27 -2.47
CA ILE A 36 11.28 0.80 -2.44
C ILE A 36 11.19 0.20 -1.03
N VAL A 37 11.21 1.03 0.02
CA VAL A 37 10.98 0.65 1.42
C VAL A 37 9.60 1.10 1.94
N CYS A 38 8.69 1.50 1.03
CA CYS A 38 7.33 1.93 1.33
C CYS A 38 7.23 3.14 2.29
N CYS A 39 8.23 4.01 2.35
CA CYS A 39 8.20 5.28 3.05
C CYS A 39 7.87 6.41 2.08
N ASN A 40 6.81 7.13 2.30
CA ASN A 40 6.47 8.29 1.47
C ASN A 40 7.41 9.45 1.77
N THR A 41 8.10 9.97 0.75
CA THR A 41 9.03 11.10 0.87
C THR A 41 8.55 12.36 0.18
N ARG A 42 7.44 12.26 -0.58
CA ARG A 42 6.81 13.35 -1.32
C ARG A 42 5.32 13.40 -1.02
N LYS A 43 4.74 14.59 -1.04
CA LYS A 43 3.27 14.76 -0.97
C LYS A 43 2.53 14.09 -2.14
N TYR A 44 3.23 13.83 -3.24
CA TYR A 44 2.71 13.11 -4.42
C TYR A 44 2.73 11.59 -4.27
N HIS A 45 3.39 11.06 -3.24
CA HIS A 45 3.37 9.64 -2.93
C HIS A 45 2.03 9.22 -2.34
N GLY A 46 1.61 8.03 -2.71
CA GLY A 46 0.43 7.36 -2.20
C GLY A 46 0.26 6.01 -2.88
N LEU A 47 -0.36 5.07 -2.18
CA LEU A 47 -0.72 3.78 -2.73
C LEU A 47 -1.94 3.87 -3.66
N MET A 48 -2.76 4.92 -3.51
CA MET A 48 -3.83 5.22 -4.46
C MET A 48 -3.93 6.72 -4.68
N VAL A 49 -3.44 7.15 -5.83
CA VAL A 49 -3.60 8.52 -6.33
C VAL A 49 -4.34 8.44 -7.66
N ALA A 50 -5.51 9.07 -7.73
CA ALA A 50 -6.38 8.88 -8.87
C ALA A 50 -7.22 10.13 -9.18
N PRO A 51 -7.59 10.36 -10.45
CA PRO A 51 -8.66 11.28 -10.78
C PRO A 51 -9.99 10.72 -10.24
N ILE A 52 -10.84 11.58 -9.72
CA ILE A 52 -12.17 11.22 -9.19
C ILE A 52 -13.30 11.81 -10.02
N ASP A 53 -12.96 12.68 -10.94
CA ASP A 53 -13.85 13.34 -11.90
C ASP A 53 -13.15 13.46 -13.27
N ASP A 54 -13.82 14.04 -14.24
CA ASP A 54 -13.27 14.28 -15.58
C ASP A 54 -12.28 15.47 -15.65
N SER A 55 -11.87 16.01 -14.49
CA SER A 55 -10.84 17.05 -14.42
C SER A 55 -9.44 16.45 -14.48
N ASP A 56 -8.45 17.28 -14.86
CA ASP A 56 -7.04 16.89 -14.83
C ASP A 56 -6.45 16.76 -13.39
N ARG A 57 -7.30 16.88 -12.38
CA ARG A 57 -6.89 16.77 -10.97
C ARG A 57 -6.81 15.32 -10.53
N ALA A 58 -5.78 15.00 -9.78
CA ALA A 58 -5.64 13.72 -9.13
C ALA A 58 -5.56 13.92 -7.60
N TYR A 59 -6.12 12.97 -6.88
CA TYR A 59 -6.29 13.03 -5.44
C TYR A 59 -5.63 11.84 -4.76
N VAL A 60 -4.93 12.08 -3.65
CA VAL A 60 -4.38 11.02 -2.81
C VAL A 60 -5.51 10.52 -1.92
N LEU A 61 -6.02 9.33 -2.20
CA LEU A 61 -7.08 8.68 -1.42
C LEU A 61 -6.48 7.79 -0.32
N LEU A 62 -5.60 6.85 -0.71
CA LEU A 62 -4.89 5.95 0.20
C LEU A 62 -3.41 6.31 0.18
N SER A 63 -2.91 6.83 1.30
CA SER A 63 -1.50 7.20 1.46
C SER A 63 -0.61 5.97 1.62
N SER A 64 -0.93 5.12 2.60
CA SER A 64 -0.18 3.90 2.91
C SER A 64 -1.06 2.82 3.53
N VAL A 65 -0.53 1.62 3.62
CA VAL A 65 -1.05 0.53 4.45
C VAL A 65 0.10 0.06 5.34
N ASP A 66 -0.12 0.10 6.66
CA ASP A 66 0.85 -0.37 7.63
C ASP A 66 0.57 -1.83 7.96
N GLU A 67 1.56 -2.68 7.72
CA GLU A 67 1.51 -4.09 8.05
C GLU A 67 2.11 -4.35 9.43
N THR A 68 1.42 -5.15 10.23
CA THR A 68 1.95 -5.68 11.49
C THR A 68 1.80 -7.20 11.52
N VAL A 69 2.92 -7.90 11.65
CA VAL A 69 2.93 -9.34 11.90
C VAL A 69 2.82 -9.56 13.39
N VAL A 70 1.83 -10.35 13.82
CA VAL A 70 1.65 -10.75 15.23
C VAL A 70 1.86 -12.25 15.34
N HIS A 71 2.81 -12.65 16.19
CA HIS A 71 3.16 -14.05 16.42
C HIS A 71 3.61 -14.24 17.87
N ASP A 72 3.10 -15.27 18.54
CA ASP A 72 3.41 -15.60 19.94
C ASP A 72 3.31 -14.40 20.90
N GLY A 73 2.26 -13.58 20.71
CA GLY A 73 2.01 -12.39 21.54
C GLY A 73 2.92 -11.19 21.24
N GLN A 74 3.86 -11.32 20.32
CA GLN A 74 4.72 -10.22 19.88
C GLN A 74 4.19 -9.59 18.59
N SER A 75 4.34 -8.27 18.47
CA SER A 75 3.93 -7.50 17.31
C SER A 75 5.15 -6.88 16.63
N PHE A 76 5.27 -7.10 15.32
CA PHE A 76 6.35 -6.59 14.50
C PHE A 76 5.76 -5.70 13.41
N ASN A 77 5.93 -4.39 13.55
CA ASN A 77 5.45 -3.43 12.56
C ASN A 77 6.45 -3.33 11.41
N LEU A 78 5.98 -3.55 10.18
CA LEU A 78 6.80 -3.56 8.95
C LEU A 78 6.81 -2.21 8.23
N ALA A 79 6.03 -1.24 8.70
CA ALA A 79 5.94 0.08 8.09
C ALA A 79 7.17 0.96 8.38
N LEU A 80 7.28 2.03 7.62
CA LEU A 80 8.30 3.07 7.80
C LEU A 80 7.71 4.42 7.46
N HIS A 81 7.73 5.33 8.43
CA HIS A 81 7.33 6.72 8.26
C HIS A 81 8.40 7.66 8.81
N ARG A 82 8.46 8.86 8.28
CA ARG A 82 9.24 9.95 8.87
C ARG A 82 8.32 10.82 9.72
N PHE A 83 8.78 11.11 10.95
CA PHE A 83 8.22 12.07 11.87
C PHE A 83 9.28 13.09 12.27
N PRO A 84 8.95 14.20 12.94
CA PRO A 84 9.95 15.19 13.38
C PRO A 84 11.11 14.55 14.12
N GLY A 85 12.29 14.59 13.51
CA GLY A 85 13.53 14.08 14.08
C GLY A 85 13.73 12.57 14.08
N THR A 86 12.78 11.75 13.59
CA THR A 86 12.89 10.30 13.63
C THR A 86 12.19 9.60 12.47
N TYR A 87 12.56 8.32 12.27
CA TYR A 87 11.82 7.37 11.43
C TYR A 87 11.23 6.29 12.32
N GLU A 88 9.88 6.18 12.34
CA GLU A 88 9.12 5.22 13.13
C GLU A 88 7.87 4.75 12.35
N PRO A 89 7.48 3.49 12.51
CA PRO A 89 8.28 2.36 12.94
C PRO A 89 9.43 2.09 11.96
N ARG A 90 10.39 1.26 12.36
CA ARG A 90 11.59 1.01 11.54
C ARG A 90 11.51 -0.32 10.78
N GLY A 91 10.39 -0.55 10.10
CA GLY A 91 10.11 -1.81 9.40
C GLY A 91 11.08 -2.14 8.26
N HIS A 92 11.76 -1.15 7.67
CA HIS A 92 12.80 -1.39 6.66
C HIS A 92 13.91 -2.33 7.11
N LYS A 93 14.17 -2.43 8.42
CA LYS A 93 15.15 -3.38 8.98
C LYS A 93 14.80 -4.85 8.76
N TYR A 94 13.52 -5.14 8.55
CA TYR A 94 13.03 -6.48 8.26
C TYR A 94 13.06 -6.81 6.77
N ILE A 95 13.22 -5.83 5.88
CA ILE A 95 13.27 -6.07 4.44
C ILE A 95 14.57 -6.81 4.11
N THR A 96 14.46 -7.93 3.39
CA THR A 96 15.59 -8.70 2.89
C THR A 96 15.83 -8.50 1.40
N ASP A 97 14.75 -8.35 0.64
CA ASP A 97 14.80 -8.25 -0.80
C ASP A 97 13.69 -7.35 -1.33
N PHE A 98 14.01 -6.62 -2.38
CA PHE A 98 13.07 -5.92 -3.24
C PHE A 98 13.32 -6.34 -4.69
N GLU A 99 12.26 -6.72 -5.38
CA GLU A 99 12.28 -7.07 -6.80
C GLU A 99 11.20 -6.29 -7.55
N TYR A 100 11.50 -5.89 -8.77
CA TYR A 100 10.51 -5.31 -9.67
C TYR A 100 10.49 -6.09 -10.99
N THR A 101 9.69 -7.16 -11.04
CA THR A 101 9.47 -7.97 -12.25
C THR A 101 8.31 -8.93 -12.06
N PRO A 102 7.19 -8.75 -12.70
CA PRO A 102 6.67 -7.57 -13.40
C PRO A 102 6.06 -6.53 -12.46
N THR A 103 5.95 -6.85 -11.18
CA THR A 103 5.33 -6.01 -10.14
C THR A 103 6.29 -5.83 -8.97
N PRO A 104 6.22 -4.69 -8.25
CA PRO A 104 7.01 -4.51 -7.04
C PRO A 104 6.72 -5.60 -6.03
N THR A 105 7.76 -6.28 -5.58
CA THR A 105 7.73 -7.37 -4.61
C THR A 105 8.73 -7.10 -3.51
N ILE A 106 8.27 -7.15 -2.26
CA ILE A 106 9.09 -6.90 -1.08
C ILE A 106 9.04 -8.14 -0.19
N THR A 107 10.20 -8.63 0.22
CA THR A 107 10.32 -9.74 1.16
C THR A 107 10.79 -9.24 2.52
N TYR A 108 10.03 -9.56 3.56
CA TYR A 108 10.35 -9.25 4.94
C TYR A 108 10.75 -10.52 5.69
N ARG A 109 11.77 -10.42 6.55
CA ARG A 109 12.16 -11.47 7.48
C ARG A 109 12.18 -10.95 8.91
N VAL A 110 11.35 -11.55 9.75
CA VAL A 110 11.24 -11.28 11.17
C VAL A 110 11.55 -12.58 11.92
N GLY A 111 12.80 -12.77 12.33
CA GLY A 111 13.25 -14.04 12.90
C GLY A 111 13.06 -15.19 11.90
N SER A 112 12.23 -16.18 12.27
CA SER A 112 11.89 -17.34 11.44
C SER A 112 10.69 -17.09 10.50
N ILE A 113 10.06 -15.93 10.57
CA ILE A 113 8.91 -15.57 9.73
C ILE A 113 9.40 -14.86 8.47
N VAL A 114 8.95 -15.32 7.30
CA VAL A 114 9.20 -14.67 6.01
C VAL A 114 7.87 -14.36 5.34
N LEU A 115 7.61 -13.07 5.16
CA LEU A 115 6.41 -12.55 4.52
C LEU A 115 6.80 -11.85 3.22
N ARG A 116 6.09 -12.17 2.12
CA ARG A 116 6.21 -11.49 0.83
C ARG A 116 4.99 -10.58 0.62
N LYS A 117 5.25 -9.36 0.17
CA LYS A 117 4.27 -8.34 -0.24
C LYS A 117 4.46 -8.06 -1.72
N GLU A 118 3.40 -8.19 -2.51
CA GLU A 118 3.40 -7.90 -3.95
C GLU A 118 2.33 -6.84 -4.23
N LEU A 119 2.71 -5.75 -4.91
CA LEU A 119 1.80 -4.65 -5.22
C LEU A 119 1.42 -4.70 -6.70
N LEU A 120 0.13 -4.66 -6.99
CA LEU A 120 -0.42 -4.73 -8.33
C LEU A 120 -1.44 -3.62 -8.54
N TRP A 121 -1.13 -2.68 -9.43
CA TRP A 121 -2.10 -1.69 -9.90
C TRP A 121 -2.82 -2.22 -11.13
N ILE A 122 -4.16 -2.21 -11.08
CA ILE A 122 -4.98 -2.78 -12.16
C ILE A 122 -5.08 -1.78 -13.32
N HIS A 123 -4.77 -2.22 -14.53
CA HIS A 123 -4.93 -1.37 -15.71
C HIS A 123 -6.41 -1.08 -15.99
N ASN A 124 -6.71 0.14 -16.39
CA ASN A 124 -8.05 0.63 -16.73
C ASN A 124 -9.07 0.58 -15.56
N ARG A 125 -8.59 0.45 -14.34
CA ARG A 125 -9.40 0.54 -13.11
C ARG A 125 -8.65 1.31 -12.05
N THR A 126 -9.35 2.13 -11.28
CA THR A 126 -8.79 2.75 -10.08
C THR A 126 -8.82 1.74 -8.95
N GLN A 127 -7.88 0.79 -9.02
CA GLN A 127 -7.81 -0.34 -8.10
C GLN A 127 -6.36 -0.78 -7.86
N LEU A 128 -5.97 -0.82 -6.61
CA LEU A 128 -4.75 -1.45 -6.11
C LEU A 128 -5.09 -2.80 -5.48
N MET A 129 -4.28 -3.80 -5.75
CA MET A 129 -4.29 -5.07 -5.04
C MET A 129 -2.91 -5.31 -4.41
N ILE A 130 -2.89 -5.77 -3.17
CA ILE A 130 -1.68 -6.16 -2.46
C ILE A 130 -1.82 -7.60 -2.02
N ARG A 131 -0.95 -8.47 -2.52
CA ARG A 131 -0.89 -9.87 -2.11
C ARG A 131 0.16 -10.03 -1.01
N TYR A 132 -0.24 -10.64 0.08
CA TYR A 132 0.64 -11.05 1.17
C TYR A 132 0.75 -12.56 1.17
N THR A 133 1.96 -13.10 1.10
CA THR A 133 2.23 -14.55 1.13
C THR A 133 3.15 -14.88 2.29
N LEU A 134 2.71 -15.74 3.18
CA LEU A 134 3.56 -16.26 4.26
C LEU A 134 4.42 -17.41 3.71
N LEU A 135 5.69 -17.12 3.42
CA LEU A 135 6.61 -18.11 2.85
C LEU A 135 7.11 -19.10 3.91
N GLU A 136 7.52 -18.57 5.06
CA GLU A 136 8.07 -19.34 6.18
C GLU A 136 7.49 -18.82 7.49
N ALA A 137 7.12 -19.73 8.37
CA ALA A 137 6.79 -19.44 9.76
C ALA A 137 6.79 -20.75 10.56
N PRO A 138 7.05 -20.72 11.87
CA PRO A 138 6.92 -21.90 12.74
C PRO A 138 5.47 -22.32 12.95
N SER A 139 4.54 -21.36 12.97
CA SER A 139 3.09 -21.57 13.04
C SER A 139 2.38 -20.45 12.29
N ASP A 140 1.04 -20.48 12.25
CA ASP A 140 0.25 -19.41 11.65
C ASP A 140 0.52 -18.07 12.35
N VAL A 141 0.46 -16.99 11.58
CA VAL A 141 0.63 -15.63 12.07
C VAL A 141 -0.69 -14.86 11.93
N ARG A 142 -0.88 -13.83 12.74
CA ARG A 142 -1.87 -12.81 12.43
C ARG A 142 -1.21 -11.67 11.69
N LEU A 143 -1.84 -11.24 10.61
CA LEU A 143 -1.47 -10.07 9.86
C LEU A 143 -2.50 -8.98 10.12
N ARG A 144 -2.04 -7.80 10.57
CA ARG A 144 -2.86 -6.59 10.67
C ARG A 144 -2.49 -5.65 9.54
N LEU A 145 -3.51 -5.12 8.88
CA LEU A 145 -3.37 -4.16 7.79
C LEU A 145 -4.10 -2.88 8.18
N ARG A 146 -3.36 -1.80 8.43
CA ARG A 146 -3.93 -0.50 8.80
C ARG A 146 -3.77 0.48 7.64
N PRO A 147 -4.85 0.83 6.94
CA PRO A 147 -4.83 1.84 5.91
C PRO A 147 -4.78 3.25 6.50
N PHE A 148 -4.01 4.13 5.87
CA PHE A 148 -3.96 5.56 6.15
C PHE A 148 -4.47 6.35 4.97
N PHE A 149 -5.40 7.27 5.23
CA PHE A 149 -6.10 8.05 4.24
C PHE A 149 -5.72 9.51 4.29
N ALA A 150 -5.66 10.14 3.11
CA ALA A 150 -5.46 11.58 2.97
C ALA A 150 -6.71 12.26 2.39
N PHE A 151 -7.35 11.70 1.36
CA PHE A 151 -8.53 12.27 0.68
C PHE A 151 -8.33 13.75 0.35
N ARG A 152 -7.29 14.05 -0.40
CA ARG A 152 -6.89 15.42 -0.74
C ARG A 152 -6.37 15.54 -2.17
N ASP A 153 -6.38 16.75 -2.71
CA ASP A 153 -5.65 17.05 -3.94
C ASP A 153 -4.16 16.71 -3.79
N LYS A 154 -3.53 16.15 -4.81
CA LYS A 154 -2.12 15.74 -4.77
C LYS A 154 -1.14 16.90 -4.51
N HIS A 155 -1.56 18.15 -4.75
CA HIS A 155 -0.74 19.34 -4.50
C HIS A 155 -0.94 19.93 -3.09
N ALA A 156 -2.00 19.54 -2.39
CA ALA A 156 -2.30 19.97 -1.02
C ALA A 156 -1.74 19.00 0.03
N LEU A 157 -1.83 19.38 1.27
CA LEU A 157 -1.57 18.54 2.45
C LEU A 157 -2.80 18.60 3.36
N THR A 158 -3.05 17.54 4.12
CA THR A 158 -4.19 17.45 5.03
C THR A 158 -3.72 17.48 6.48
N HIS A 159 -4.45 18.22 7.30
CA HIS A 159 -4.26 18.22 8.74
C HIS A 159 -5.54 17.77 9.45
N ALA A 160 -5.37 17.26 10.67
CA ALA A 160 -6.49 16.77 11.48
C ALA A 160 -7.56 17.84 11.61
N ASN A 161 -8.81 17.47 11.33
CA ASN A 161 -9.94 18.36 11.34
C ASN A 161 -11.23 17.65 11.79
N MET A 162 -12.28 18.41 12.08
CA MET A 162 -13.56 17.89 12.57
C MET A 162 -14.54 17.52 11.45
N GLU A 163 -14.20 17.78 10.19
CA GLU A 163 -15.05 17.51 9.02
C GLU A 163 -14.91 16.09 8.51
N ALA A 164 -13.75 15.48 8.77
CA ALA A 164 -13.45 14.13 8.31
C ALA A 164 -14.34 13.08 9.00
N ASP A 165 -15.02 12.27 8.20
CA ASP A 165 -15.81 11.12 8.68
C ASP A 165 -14.90 9.90 8.87
N GLY A 166 -14.48 9.62 10.11
CA GLY A 166 -13.68 8.46 10.48
C GLY A 166 -14.44 7.13 10.51
N ARG A 167 -15.72 7.09 10.13
CA ARG A 167 -16.53 5.87 10.18
C ARG A 167 -16.29 5.00 8.95
N SER A 168 -16.20 3.70 9.19
CA SER A 168 -16.26 2.67 8.15
C SER A 168 -17.66 2.04 8.10
N ARG A 169 -18.07 1.57 6.91
CA ARG A 169 -19.33 0.87 6.70
C ARG A 169 -19.05 -0.54 6.19
N PRO A 170 -19.57 -1.58 6.85
CA PRO A 170 -19.37 -2.96 6.41
C PRO A 170 -19.92 -3.22 5.00
N ILE A 171 -19.19 -4.02 4.24
CA ILE A 171 -19.57 -4.55 2.93
C ILE A 171 -19.09 -6.01 2.84
N PRO A 172 -19.52 -6.79 1.85
CA PRO A 172 -18.99 -8.14 1.64
C PRO A 172 -17.47 -8.13 1.51
N GLY A 173 -16.78 -8.93 2.35
CA GLY A 173 -15.32 -9.05 2.37
C GLY A 173 -14.54 -7.85 2.88
N GLY A 174 -15.19 -6.89 3.55
CA GLY A 174 -14.47 -5.74 4.10
C GLY A 174 -15.34 -4.55 4.47
N VAL A 175 -14.82 -3.36 4.20
CA VAL A 175 -15.48 -2.09 4.55
C VAL A 175 -15.35 -1.07 3.42
N LYS A 176 -16.20 -0.07 3.44
CA LYS A 176 -16.02 1.17 2.68
C LYS A 176 -15.93 2.37 3.60
N CYS A 177 -15.13 3.36 3.21
CA CYS A 177 -14.97 4.62 3.93
C CYS A 177 -14.95 5.80 2.95
N ARG A 178 -15.23 6.98 3.46
CA ARG A 178 -15.18 8.24 2.73
C ARG A 178 -15.05 9.36 3.73
N LEU A 179 -13.91 10.05 3.74
CA LEU A 179 -13.63 11.07 4.74
C LEU A 179 -14.44 12.35 4.52
N TYR A 180 -14.68 12.73 3.28
CA TYR A 180 -15.39 13.95 2.92
C TYR A 180 -16.48 13.65 1.89
N SER A 181 -17.59 14.36 1.91
CA SER A 181 -18.80 14.06 1.12
C SER A 181 -18.63 14.22 -0.39
N ASP A 182 -17.70 15.05 -0.81
CA ASP A 182 -17.36 15.35 -2.21
C ASP A 182 -16.40 14.34 -2.85
N PHE A 183 -15.89 13.38 -2.06
CA PHE A 183 -15.06 12.29 -2.55
C PHE A 183 -15.85 11.02 -2.85
N PRO A 184 -15.33 10.11 -3.69
CA PRO A 184 -15.92 8.79 -3.89
C PRO A 184 -15.76 7.93 -2.63
N TRP A 185 -16.56 6.86 -2.54
CA TRP A 185 -16.32 5.80 -1.59
C TRP A 185 -15.05 5.04 -1.96
N LEU A 186 -14.20 4.80 -0.98
CA LEU A 186 -13.08 3.87 -1.09
C LEU A 186 -13.49 2.54 -0.46
N TYR A 187 -13.43 1.49 -1.26
CA TYR A 187 -13.77 0.12 -0.88
C TYR A 187 -12.49 -0.63 -0.54
N LEU A 188 -12.42 -1.17 0.66
CA LEU A 188 -11.31 -1.98 1.16
C LEU A 188 -11.83 -3.38 1.37
N GLN A 189 -11.37 -4.33 0.56
CA GLN A 189 -11.87 -5.70 0.56
C GLN A 189 -10.72 -6.71 0.54
N THR A 190 -10.98 -7.93 0.98
CA THR A 190 -10.02 -9.04 0.96
C THR A 190 -10.71 -10.34 0.54
N ASP A 191 -9.96 -11.26 -0.05
CA ASP A 191 -10.41 -12.63 -0.35
C ASP A 191 -10.37 -13.56 0.87
N CYS A 192 -9.83 -13.09 2.00
CA CYS A 192 -9.79 -13.86 3.23
C CYS A 192 -11.16 -13.86 3.91
N ARG A 193 -11.77 -15.04 4.05
CA ARG A 193 -13.09 -15.19 4.67
C ARG A 193 -13.11 -14.90 6.16
N ASP A 194 -11.99 -15.14 6.83
CA ASP A 194 -11.84 -14.99 8.27
C ASP A 194 -11.23 -13.62 8.65
N ALA A 195 -11.13 -12.72 7.68
CA ALA A 195 -10.67 -11.36 7.93
C ALA A 195 -11.73 -10.57 8.71
N GLU A 196 -11.32 -9.97 9.80
CA GLU A 196 -12.14 -9.07 10.60
C GLU A 196 -11.63 -7.63 10.42
N PHE A 197 -12.56 -6.69 10.23
CA PHE A 197 -12.23 -5.28 10.30
C PHE A 197 -12.54 -4.76 11.70
N VAL A 198 -11.53 -4.26 12.39
CA VAL A 198 -11.65 -3.66 13.73
C VAL A 198 -11.74 -2.15 13.58
N PRO A 199 -12.91 -1.53 13.82
CA PRO A 199 -13.04 -0.09 13.78
C PRO A 199 -12.21 0.57 14.89
N ALA A 200 -11.30 1.44 14.51
CA ALA A 200 -10.43 2.19 15.42
C ALA A 200 -10.03 3.51 14.73
N PRO A 201 -11.00 4.45 14.55
CA PRO A 201 -10.72 5.70 13.89
C PRO A 201 -9.79 6.56 14.74
N ASP A 202 -8.71 7.04 14.14
CA ASP A 202 -7.73 7.88 14.81
C ASP A 202 -6.93 8.71 13.82
N TRP A 203 -6.53 9.92 14.24
CA TRP A 203 -5.60 10.75 13.53
C TRP A 203 -4.17 10.46 13.97
N TYR A 204 -3.29 10.26 12.99
CA TYR A 204 -1.86 10.18 13.18
C TYR A 204 -1.22 11.46 12.65
N TYR A 205 -0.43 12.11 13.50
CA TYR A 205 0.03 13.47 13.32
C TYR A 205 1.47 13.55 12.83
N ASN A 206 1.76 14.62 12.06
CA ASN A 206 3.10 15.03 11.70
C ASN A 206 3.90 13.99 10.88
N PHE A 207 3.27 13.33 9.90
CA PHE A 207 4.03 12.63 8.87
C PHE A 207 4.84 13.64 8.07
N GLU A 208 6.15 13.41 7.91
CA GLU A 208 7.02 14.32 7.16
C GLU A 208 7.39 13.75 5.79
N TYR A 209 7.28 14.60 4.78
CA TYR A 209 7.74 14.32 3.41
C TYR A 209 9.12 14.96 3.17
N ALA A 210 10.18 14.17 3.36
CA ALA A 210 11.55 14.63 3.36
C ALA A 210 11.92 15.45 2.11
N ARG A 211 11.43 15.04 0.93
CA ARG A 211 11.72 15.70 -0.33
C ARG A 211 11.05 17.07 -0.49
N GLU A 212 9.90 17.26 0.13
CA GLU A 212 9.25 18.59 0.15
C GLU A 212 10.01 19.53 1.09
N ILE A 213 10.37 19.04 2.27
CA ILE A 213 11.13 19.81 3.28
C ILE A 213 12.51 20.21 2.73
N GLU A 214 13.25 19.28 2.09
CA GLU A 214 14.55 19.56 1.46
C GLU A 214 14.47 20.66 0.39
N ARG A 215 13.32 20.80 -0.26
CA ARG A 215 13.05 21.82 -1.29
C ARG A 215 12.50 23.12 -0.72
N GLY A 216 12.31 23.21 0.59
CA GLY A 216 11.76 24.38 1.27
C GLY A 216 10.25 24.53 1.15
N TYR A 217 9.53 23.44 0.83
CA TYR A 217 8.08 23.43 0.82
C TYR A 217 7.54 22.87 2.14
N GLU A 218 6.26 23.14 2.40
CA GLU A 218 5.48 22.47 3.42
C GLU A 218 5.47 20.96 3.14
N GLY A 219 5.79 20.17 4.15
CA GLY A 219 5.99 18.72 3.99
C GLY A 219 5.52 17.91 5.18
N ASP A 220 4.66 18.46 6.05
CA ASP A 220 4.03 17.74 7.16
C ASP A 220 2.54 17.52 6.89
N GLU A 221 2.05 16.35 7.24
CA GLU A 221 0.68 15.92 6.99
C GLU A 221 0.16 15.08 8.15
N ASP A 222 -1.13 15.19 8.45
CA ASP A 222 -1.83 14.28 9.35
C ASP A 222 -2.66 13.31 8.52
N LEU A 223 -2.63 12.03 8.88
CA LEU A 223 -3.37 10.99 8.19
C LEU A 223 -4.40 10.33 9.10
N LEU A 224 -5.59 10.10 8.58
CA LEU A 224 -6.66 9.41 9.28
C LEU A 224 -6.64 7.92 8.95
N THR A 225 -6.81 7.08 9.96
CA THR A 225 -7.22 5.68 9.79
C THR A 225 -8.64 5.49 10.31
N THR A 226 -9.41 4.58 9.69
CA THR A 226 -10.74 4.20 10.20
C THR A 226 -10.71 2.91 11.02
N GLY A 227 -9.54 2.26 11.09
CA GLY A 227 -9.33 0.98 11.76
C GLY A 227 -8.32 0.12 11.02
N TYR A 228 -8.37 -1.18 11.24
CA TYR A 228 -7.46 -2.14 10.62
C TYR A 228 -8.16 -3.48 10.35
N PHE A 229 -7.68 -4.17 9.33
CA PHE A 229 -8.00 -5.59 9.14
C PHE A 229 -7.11 -6.44 10.02
N GLU A 230 -7.67 -7.48 10.61
CA GLU A 230 -6.94 -8.56 11.26
C GLU A 230 -7.32 -9.87 10.57
N LEU A 231 -6.34 -10.66 10.16
CA LEU A 231 -6.53 -11.92 9.47
C LEU A 231 -5.47 -12.94 9.88
N SER A 232 -5.83 -14.21 9.85
CA SER A 232 -4.89 -15.31 10.06
C SER A 232 -4.27 -15.72 8.73
N LEU A 233 -2.97 -15.96 8.73
CA LEU A 233 -2.23 -16.38 7.54
C LEU A 233 -1.35 -17.59 7.88
N GLY A 234 -1.67 -18.73 7.29
CA GLY A 234 -0.93 -19.97 7.42
C GLY A 234 0.27 -20.02 6.48
N ARG A 235 1.23 -20.89 6.81
CA ARG A 235 2.42 -21.11 6.00
C ARG A 235 2.06 -21.50 4.56
N ARG A 236 2.68 -20.85 3.58
CA ARG A 236 2.45 -20.97 2.14
C ARG A 236 1.04 -20.55 1.69
N GLN A 237 0.30 -19.87 2.54
CA GLN A 237 -0.95 -19.24 2.18
C GLN A 237 -0.72 -17.80 1.73
N SER A 238 -1.66 -17.31 0.93
CA SER A 238 -1.70 -15.92 0.49
C SER A 238 -3.05 -15.33 0.77
N VAL A 239 -3.08 -14.03 1.02
CA VAL A 239 -4.28 -13.21 1.10
C VAL A 239 -4.07 -11.98 0.23
N ILE A 240 -5.15 -11.51 -0.39
CA ILE A 240 -5.11 -10.30 -1.21
C ILE A 240 -5.99 -9.24 -0.57
N PHE A 241 -5.39 -8.09 -0.30
CA PHE A 241 -6.07 -6.86 0.07
C PHE A 241 -6.29 -6.02 -1.18
N SER A 242 -7.51 -5.53 -1.38
CA SER A 242 -7.90 -4.66 -2.48
C SER A 242 -8.39 -3.33 -1.97
N ALA A 243 -7.88 -2.23 -2.54
CA ALA A 243 -8.41 -0.89 -2.39
C ALA A 243 -8.92 -0.41 -3.76
N SER A 244 -10.17 0.06 -3.84
CA SER A 244 -10.80 0.45 -5.11
C SER A 244 -11.85 1.54 -4.89
N VAL A 245 -12.14 2.33 -5.92
CA VAL A 245 -13.30 3.26 -5.94
C VAL A 245 -14.60 2.55 -6.36
N GLU A 246 -14.52 1.26 -6.70
CA GLU A 246 -15.67 0.43 -7.04
C GLU A 246 -15.69 -0.83 -6.14
N ALA A 247 -16.89 -1.22 -5.68
CA ALA A 247 -17.04 -2.45 -4.91
C ALA A 247 -16.79 -3.69 -5.78
N ILE A 248 -16.13 -4.69 -5.20
CA ILE A 248 -16.09 -6.04 -5.76
C ILE A 248 -17.28 -6.80 -5.20
N PRO A 249 -18.28 -7.16 -6.05
CA PRO A 249 -19.52 -7.80 -5.57
C PRO A 249 -19.28 -9.14 -4.88
N ASP A 250 -18.34 -9.93 -5.40
CA ASP A 250 -17.93 -11.22 -4.83
C ASP A 250 -16.44 -11.17 -4.44
N PRO A 251 -16.13 -11.09 -3.15
CA PRO A 251 -14.74 -11.08 -2.67
C PRO A 251 -13.93 -12.33 -3.07
N ALA A 252 -14.59 -13.47 -3.29
CA ALA A 252 -13.90 -14.68 -3.74
C ALA A 252 -13.29 -14.53 -5.15
N ALA A 253 -13.76 -13.57 -5.95
CA ALA A 253 -13.20 -13.28 -7.27
C ALA A 253 -11.84 -12.54 -7.21
N ILE A 254 -11.47 -11.93 -6.08
CA ILE A 254 -10.25 -11.11 -5.91
C ILE A 254 -9.00 -11.89 -6.32
N GLY A 255 -8.88 -13.15 -5.86
CA GLY A 255 -7.75 -14.02 -6.20
C GLY A 255 -7.61 -14.27 -7.70
N GLY A 256 -8.73 -14.54 -8.39
CA GLY A 256 -8.75 -14.70 -9.84
C GLY A 256 -8.41 -13.42 -10.59
N MET A 257 -8.89 -12.27 -10.13
CA MET A 257 -8.56 -10.95 -10.70
C MET A 257 -7.06 -10.67 -10.60
N PHE A 258 -6.45 -10.91 -9.45
CA PHE A 258 -5.01 -10.73 -9.25
C PHE A 258 -4.21 -11.61 -10.21
N ALA A 259 -4.55 -12.89 -10.30
CA ALA A 259 -3.86 -13.86 -11.17
C ALA A 259 -3.95 -13.47 -12.65
N ALA A 260 -5.12 -13.06 -13.12
CA ALA A 260 -5.35 -12.66 -14.51
C ALA A 260 -4.50 -11.44 -14.91
N VAL A 261 -4.43 -10.43 -14.04
CA VAL A 261 -3.66 -9.20 -14.32
C VAL A 261 -2.15 -9.47 -14.23
N SER A 262 -1.70 -10.23 -13.21
CA SER A 262 -0.29 -10.63 -13.11
C SER A 262 0.18 -11.39 -14.35
N TYR A 263 -0.64 -12.29 -14.88
CA TYR A 263 -0.34 -13.02 -16.11
C TYR A 263 -0.23 -12.10 -17.34
N THR A 264 -1.13 -11.12 -17.45
CA THR A 264 -1.10 -10.13 -18.54
C THR A 264 0.16 -9.27 -18.49
N HIS A 265 0.57 -8.86 -17.29
CA HIS A 265 1.82 -8.11 -17.10
C HIS A 265 3.04 -8.94 -17.50
N LEU A 266 3.12 -10.21 -17.09
CA LEU A 266 4.20 -11.12 -17.50
C LEU A 266 4.27 -11.24 -19.02
N ARG A 267 3.15 -11.48 -19.70
CA ARG A 267 3.10 -11.59 -21.17
C ARG A 267 3.48 -10.30 -21.89
N ALA A 268 3.05 -9.15 -21.40
CA ALA A 268 3.42 -7.87 -21.99
C ALA A 268 4.94 -7.60 -21.91
N HIS A 269 5.61 -8.17 -20.91
CA HIS A 269 7.08 -8.11 -20.79
C HIS A 269 7.82 -9.19 -21.57
N GLU A 270 7.16 -10.28 -21.99
CA GLU A 270 7.74 -11.36 -22.78
C GLU A 270 7.68 -11.12 -24.28
N THR A 271 6.74 -10.30 -24.77
CA THR A 271 6.69 -9.90 -26.18
C THR A 271 7.73 -8.81 -26.41
N PRO A 272 8.82 -9.08 -27.18
CA PRO A 272 9.70 -8.02 -27.62
C PRO A 272 8.87 -7.09 -28.51
N GLU A 273 8.75 -5.82 -28.14
CA GLU A 273 8.32 -4.80 -29.08
C GLU A 273 9.39 -4.80 -30.19
N HIS A 274 9.07 -5.37 -31.33
CA HIS A 274 9.76 -5.07 -32.57
C HIS A 274 9.44 -3.60 -32.86
N LEU A 275 10.25 -2.69 -32.34
CA LEU A 275 10.40 -1.36 -32.89
C LEU A 275 10.91 -1.52 -34.31
N VAL A 276 10.00 -1.62 -35.26
CA VAL A 276 10.31 -1.40 -36.66
C VAL A 276 10.43 0.11 -36.80
N CYS A 277 11.66 0.56 -37.06
CA CYS A 277 11.96 1.92 -37.48
C CYS A 277 11.25 2.28 -38.79
#